data_1f2880f9efc112f425165ba877c16fc8
#
_entry.id   1f2880f9efc112f425165ba877c16fc8
#
_cell.length_a   1.000
_cell.length_b   1.000
_cell.length_c   1.000
_cell.angle_alpha   90.00
_cell.angle_beta   90.00
_cell.angle_gamma   90.00
#
_symmetry.space_group_name_H-M   'P 1'
#
loop_
_entity.id
_entity.type
_entity.pdbx_description
1 polymer ?
#
loop_
_entity_poly.entity_id
_entity_poly.type
_entity_poly.pdbx_seq_one_letter_code
_entity_poly.pdbx_strand_id
1 'polypeptide(L)'
;MNSTKSLRNFCIIAHIDHGKSTLADRLLEHTGTISKKKMQNQVLDNMELERERGITIKSHSIRIDYKDFILNLIDTPGHVDFTYEVSRTLSASEGALLIVDAAQGIEAQTVTNYLLALENDLEIIPVINKVDLPNANIENVSAQIIEMVGCKKEDILLASAKTGEGIEDILNAITSKIPAPEEPKNEEFKGLIFDSIYDRYRGVVAYVRVYEGSLKKGSRIKFFAHDTHYDVDEVGHFIIDRKKSDSIKAGEVGYIIANVRDIEHVLAGDTVTNFNKPCKEALPGFQKIKPMVFSGLFPADAGEYDDLRTALEKLKLNDASLSFEPEVSDALGFGYRCGFLGLLHMEIIQERLEREFNLSIVTTSPNVKYLANLKDGSQEEVQRPALLPDPKFLDSLMEPIVTAEILTPVDYIGNVMKICEEKRGKYKSTQYLSESKVQLIYDLPLGEILFDFYDRIKSGSKGYASFDYTFKEYKESKLDKLDILINKEPVDALSMICSKKDSYHRGLALCQKLKELIPRHQIQIPIQASIGSRVIARTNIAPFRKNVTEKLYGGDVTRKNKLLQKQKKGKKRMRTIGRVEVPQEALLAVLKI
;
A
#
# COMPACT_ATOMS: atom_id res chain seq x y z
N MET A 1 4.80 11.03 -41.47
CA MET A 1 5.75 10.30 -40.58
C MET A 1 5.77 11.10 -39.29
N ASN A 2 5.10 10.65 -38.25
CA ASN A 2 5.27 11.28 -36.94
C ASN A 2 6.67 10.91 -36.47
N SER A 3 7.58 11.85 -36.53
CA SER A 3 8.93 11.72 -35.96
C SER A 3 8.82 11.61 -34.45
N THR A 4 9.64 10.77 -33.79
CA THR A 4 9.77 10.73 -32.33
C THR A 4 10.01 12.12 -31.73
N LYS A 5 10.56 13.04 -32.52
CA LYS A 5 10.86 14.44 -32.14
C LYS A 5 9.66 15.23 -31.62
N SER A 6 8.44 14.92 -32.05
CA SER A 6 7.22 15.58 -31.57
C SER A 6 6.57 14.89 -30.36
N LEU A 7 7.12 13.77 -29.89
CA LEU A 7 6.61 13.05 -28.73
C LEU A 7 7.25 13.54 -27.43
N ARG A 8 6.47 13.61 -26.35
CA ARG A 8 6.95 13.85 -24.98
C ARG A 8 6.21 12.90 -24.05
N ASN A 9 6.93 12.00 -23.41
CA ASN A 9 6.37 11.12 -22.39
C ASN A 9 6.81 11.64 -21.02
N PHE A 10 5.88 11.93 -20.17
CA PHE A 10 6.15 12.50 -18.88
C PHE A 10 5.19 11.97 -17.82
N CYS A 11 5.65 12.00 -16.59
CA CYS A 11 4.85 11.66 -15.42
C CYS A 11 4.75 12.86 -14.47
N ILE A 12 3.86 12.73 -13.50
CA ILE A 12 3.71 13.72 -12.42
C ILE A 12 4.07 13.03 -11.11
N ILE A 13 5.08 13.54 -10.43
CA ILE A 13 5.51 13.08 -9.10
C ILE A 13 5.20 14.15 -8.06
N ALA A 14 4.59 13.74 -6.97
CA ALA A 14 4.15 14.65 -5.90
C ALA A 14 3.98 13.89 -4.59
N HIS A 15 4.03 14.61 -3.48
CA HIS A 15 3.50 14.11 -2.23
C HIS A 15 1.97 14.08 -2.24
N ILE A 16 1.35 13.30 -1.35
CA ILE A 16 -0.10 13.25 -1.16
C ILE A 16 -0.60 14.68 -0.89
N ASP A 17 -1.75 15.03 -1.45
CA ASP A 17 -2.39 16.34 -1.32
C ASP A 17 -1.64 17.55 -1.91
N HIS A 18 -0.51 17.38 -2.60
CA HIS A 18 0.17 18.48 -3.30
C HIS A 18 -0.55 18.94 -4.58
N GLY A 19 -1.63 18.25 -4.97
CA GLY A 19 -2.50 18.65 -6.08
C GLY A 19 -2.17 18.02 -7.42
N LYS A 20 -1.56 16.82 -7.43
CA LYS A 20 -1.22 16.03 -8.62
C LYS A 20 -2.41 15.84 -9.57
N SER A 21 -3.49 15.19 -9.11
CA SER A 21 -4.68 14.89 -9.93
C SER A 21 -5.38 16.18 -10.41
N THR A 22 -5.41 17.23 -9.56
CA THR A 22 -5.97 18.54 -9.94
C THR A 22 -5.15 19.21 -11.06
N LEU A 23 -3.81 19.10 -11.01
CA LEU A 23 -2.96 19.65 -12.07
C LEU A 23 -3.15 18.86 -13.38
N ALA A 24 -3.20 17.54 -13.30
CA ALA A 24 -3.50 16.70 -14.47
C ALA A 24 -4.83 17.09 -15.12
N ASP A 25 -5.89 17.29 -14.33
CA ASP A 25 -7.18 17.79 -14.82
C ASP A 25 -7.06 19.12 -15.58
N ARG A 26 -6.28 20.05 -15.05
CA ARG A 26 -6.07 21.37 -15.70
C ARG A 26 -5.29 21.29 -17.00
N LEU A 27 -4.29 20.41 -17.07
CA LEU A 27 -3.59 20.14 -18.33
C LEU A 27 -4.55 19.60 -19.40
N LEU A 28 -5.44 18.68 -19.04
CA LEU A 28 -6.44 18.08 -19.93
C LEU A 28 -7.51 19.10 -20.37
N GLU A 29 -7.95 19.99 -19.46
CA GLU A 29 -8.90 21.06 -19.75
C GLU A 29 -8.29 22.11 -20.68
N HIS A 30 -7.07 22.60 -20.37
CA HIS A 30 -6.39 23.64 -21.12
C HIS A 30 -6.09 23.23 -22.57
N THR A 31 -5.71 21.98 -22.76
CA THR A 31 -5.43 21.40 -24.09
C THR A 31 -6.71 21.03 -24.87
N GLY A 32 -7.88 21.11 -24.23
CA GLY A 32 -9.14 20.72 -24.87
C GLY A 32 -9.29 19.20 -25.10
N THR A 33 -8.42 18.41 -24.51
CA THR A 33 -8.49 16.93 -24.57
C THR A 33 -9.81 16.44 -23.99
N ILE A 34 -10.30 17.13 -22.94
CA ILE A 34 -11.62 16.91 -22.35
C ILE A 34 -12.48 18.14 -22.57
N SER A 35 -13.69 17.94 -23.09
CA SER A 35 -14.63 19.04 -23.21
C SER A 35 -15.11 19.52 -21.84
N LYS A 36 -15.28 20.84 -21.66
CA LYS A 36 -15.77 21.44 -20.38
C LYS A 36 -17.06 20.82 -19.85
N LYS A 37 -17.91 20.25 -20.72
CA LYS A 37 -19.17 19.58 -20.34
C LYS A 37 -18.96 18.19 -19.72
N LYS A 38 -17.85 17.52 -20.05
CA LYS A 38 -17.50 16.18 -19.53
C LYS A 38 -16.48 16.25 -18.39
N MET A 39 -15.99 17.46 -18.08
CA MET A 39 -15.03 17.67 -17.00
C MET A 39 -15.68 17.35 -15.66
N GLN A 40 -15.11 16.40 -14.93
CA GLN A 40 -15.40 16.10 -13.54
C GLN A 40 -14.12 16.34 -12.75
N ASN A 41 -14.23 16.54 -11.45
CA ASN A 41 -13.03 16.61 -10.61
C ASN A 41 -12.35 15.24 -10.57
N GLN A 42 -11.01 15.24 -10.70
CA GLN A 42 -10.18 14.04 -10.69
C GLN A 42 -10.62 13.02 -11.76
N VAL A 43 -10.65 13.49 -13.02
CA VAL A 43 -11.09 12.67 -14.18
C VAL A 43 -10.24 11.43 -14.37
N LEU A 44 -8.96 11.47 -13.96
CA LEU A 44 -8.04 10.33 -14.04
C LEU A 44 -8.28 9.30 -12.95
N ASP A 45 -8.78 9.74 -11.78
CA ASP A 45 -9.08 8.85 -10.67
C ASP A 45 -10.42 8.14 -10.95
N ASN A 46 -10.35 6.97 -11.56
CA ASN A 46 -11.53 6.23 -12.03
C ASN A 46 -12.28 5.53 -10.91
N MET A 47 -11.61 5.25 -9.77
CA MET A 47 -12.23 4.61 -8.62
C MET A 47 -12.85 5.67 -7.70
N GLU A 48 -14.02 5.37 -7.15
CA GLU A 48 -14.65 6.22 -6.12
C GLU A 48 -13.73 6.38 -4.91
N LEU A 49 -13.03 5.31 -4.55
CA LEU A 49 -12.07 5.26 -3.46
C LEU A 49 -10.86 6.19 -3.68
N GLU A 50 -10.36 6.30 -4.91
CA GLU A 50 -9.29 7.25 -5.27
C GLU A 50 -9.72 8.69 -4.99
N ARG A 51 -10.94 9.04 -5.41
CA ARG A 51 -11.50 10.39 -5.22
C ARG A 51 -11.78 10.72 -3.76
N GLU A 52 -12.30 9.77 -2.98
CA GLU A 52 -12.58 9.97 -1.56
C GLU A 52 -11.30 10.14 -0.74
N ARG A 53 -10.27 9.34 -1.04
CA ARG A 53 -8.99 9.38 -0.31
C ARG A 53 -8.02 10.41 -0.87
N GLY A 54 -8.29 11.01 -2.04
CA GLY A 54 -7.41 11.97 -2.71
C GLY A 54 -6.09 11.38 -3.16
N ILE A 55 -6.02 10.05 -3.40
CA ILE A 55 -4.82 9.33 -3.82
C ILE A 55 -5.07 8.58 -5.12
N THR A 56 -4.12 8.60 -6.02
CA THR A 56 -4.11 7.71 -7.18
C THR A 56 -3.64 6.33 -6.75
N ILE A 57 -4.44 5.30 -7.01
CA ILE A 57 -4.14 3.90 -6.70
C ILE A 57 -3.55 3.21 -7.92
N LYS A 58 -4.09 3.49 -9.12
CA LYS A 58 -3.64 2.91 -10.38
C LYS A 58 -3.07 3.95 -11.32
N SER A 59 -2.01 3.56 -12.03
CA SER A 59 -1.43 4.39 -13.08
C SER A 59 -2.40 4.52 -14.25
N HIS A 60 -2.52 5.72 -14.78
CA HIS A 60 -3.29 6.02 -15.99
C HIS A 60 -2.42 6.69 -17.03
N SER A 61 -2.56 6.30 -18.28
CA SER A 61 -1.86 6.97 -19.38
C SER A 61 -2.86 7.70 -20.26
N ILE A 62 -2.57 8.96 -20.57
CA ILE A 62 -3.40 9.77 -21.46
C ILE A 62 -2.54 10.48 -22.49
N ARG A 63 -2.96 10.38 -23.74
CA ARG A 63 -2.43 11.12 -24.86
C ARG A 63 -3.13 12.47 -24.99
N ILE A 64 -2.32 13.52 -25.04
CA ILE A 64 -2.72 14.92 -25.15
C ILE A 64 -2.11 15.47 -26.45
N ASP A 65 -2.92 16.04 -27.33
CA ASP A 65 -2.44 16.74 -28.51
C ASP A 65 -2.30 18.24 -28.13
N TYR A 66 -1.09 18.78 -28.20
CA TYR A 66 -0.80 20.19 -27.86
C TYR A 66 0.12 20.82 -28.88
N LYS A 67 -0.38 21.82 -29.64
CA LYS A 67 0.32 22.45 -30.77
C LYS A 67 0.79 21.35 -31.76
N ASP A 68 2.08 21.32 -32.04
CA ASP A 68 2.71 20.31 -32.93
C ASP A 68 3.23 19.08 -32.18
N PHE A 69 2.95 18.98 -30.88
CA PHE A 69 3.43 17.91 -30.01
C PHE A 69 2.33 16.94 -29.59
N ILE A 70 2.74 15.71 -29.37
CA ILE A 70 1.96 14.67 -28.72
C ILE A 70 2.57 14.44 -27.34
N LEU A 71 1.80 14.75 -26.31
CA LEU A 71 2.20 14.60 -24.93
C LEU A 71 1.52 13.35 -24.36
N ASN A 72 2.29 12.40 -23.86
CA ASN A 72 1.77 11.24 -23.15
C ASN A 72 1.99 11.48 -21.65
N LEU A 73 0.92 11.83 -20.94
CA LEU A 73 0.91 11.91 -19.51
C LEU A 73 0.72 10.50 -18.94
N ILE A 74 1.63 10.07 -18.08
CA ILE A 74 1.51 8.82 -17.32
C ILE A 74 1.34 9.22 -15.86
N ASP A 75 0.11 9.09 -15.34
CA ASP A 75 -0.20 9.44 -13.95
C ASP A 75 0.30 8.34 -13.01
N THR A 76 0.95 8.73 -11.91
CA THR A 76 1.61 7.81 -10.97
C THR A 76 0.92 7.82 -9.63
N PRO A 77 0.82 6.67 -8.92
CA PRO A 77 0.51 6.69 -7.50
C PRO A 77 1.51 7.56 -6.71
N GLY A 78 1.06 8.18 -5.63
CA GLY A 78 1.92 9.05 -4.80
C GLY A 78 2.39 8.39 -3.49
N HIS A 79 1.87 7.21 -3.12
CA HIS A 79 2.10 6.61 -1.80
C HIS A 79 3.21 5.56 -1.82
N VAL A 80 3.95 5.44 -0.69
CA VAL A 80 5.07 4.50 -0.53
C VAL A 80 4.71 3.04 -0.80
N ASP A 81 3.52 2.59 -0.42
CA ASP A 81 3.07 1.23 -0.70
C ASP A 81 3.05 0.90 -2.19
N PHE A 82 2.97 1.92 -3.06
CA PHE A 82 2.95 1.80 -4.51
C PHE A 82 4.27 2.20 -5.19
N THR A 83 5.38 2.28 -4.45
CA THR A 83 6.71 2.66 -4.97
C THR A 83 7.11 1.85 -6.20
N TYR A 84 6.73 0.57 -6.26
CA TYR A 84 7.01 -0.28 -7.40
C TYR A 84 6.23 0.14 -8.67
N GLU A 85 4.98 0.57 -8.53
CA GLU A 85 4.18 1.11 -9.64
C GLU A 85 4.75 2.45 -10.11
N VAL A 86 5.19 3.29 -9.16
CA VAL A 86 5.89 4.54 -9.45
C VAL A 86 7.14 4.26 -10.29
N SER A 87 8.02 3.35 -9.87
CA SER A 87 9.26 3.02 -10.58
C SER A 87 9.01 2.58 -12.03
N ARG A 88 7.96 1.80 -12.30
CA ARG A 88 7.59 1.36 -13.65
C ARG A 88 7.11 2.51 -14.53
N THR A 89 6.31 3.39 -13.96
CA THR A 89 5.81 4.57 -14.66
C THR A 89 6.94 5.53 -15.00
N LEU A 90 7.88 5.71 -14.08
CA LEU A 90 9.10 6.48 -14.32
C LEU A 90 9.90 5.89 -15.47
N SER A 91 10.10 4.56 -15.50
CA SER A 91 10.82 3.88 -16.59
C SER A 91 10.15 4.04 -17.96
N ALA A 92 8.85 4.36 -18.02
CA ALA A 92 8.13 4.59 -19.28
C ALA A 92 8.17 6.06 -19.74
N SER A 93 8.77 6.98 -18.96
CA SER A 93 8.80 8.42 -19.18
C SER A 93 10.21 8.91 -19.52
N GLU A 94 10.31 10.09 -20.17
CA GLU A 94 11.55 10.82 -20.40
C GLU A 94 11.67 12.05 -19.48
N GLY A 95 10.60 12.44 -18.80
CA GLY A 95 10.63 13.56 -17.85
C GLY A 95 9.57 13.46 -16.79
N ALA A 96 9.74 14.24 -15.72
CA ALA A 96 8.80 14.30 -14.61
C ALA A 96 8.51 15.74 -14.18
N LEU A 97 7.24 16.04 -13.94
CA LEU A 97 6.83 17.24 -13.21
C LEU A 97 6.91 16.97 -11.72
N LEU A 98 7.81 17.65 -11.02
CA LEU A 98 7.94 17.56 -9.57
C LEU A 98 7.07 18.62 -8.91
N ILE A 99 5.93 18.23 -8.36
CA ILE A 99 4.98 19.17 -7.76
C ILE A 99 5.25 19.31 -6.26
N VAL A 100 5.41 20.55 -5.82
CA VAL A 100 5.58 20.91 -4.41
C VAL A 100 4.52 21.93 -4.01
N ASP A 101 3.85 21.71 -2.88
CA ASP A 101 2.86 22.63 -2.33
C ASP A 101 3.54 23.89 -1.79
N ALA A 102 3.05 25.08 -2.18
CA ALA A 102 3.60 26.37 -1.76
C ALA A 102 3.53 26.63 -0.25
N ALA A 103 2.63 25.95 0.47
CA ALA A 103 2.45 26.11 1.91
C ALA A 103 3.19 25.03 2.72
N GLN A 104 3.25 23.79 2.22
CA GLN A 104 3.86 22.65 2.93
C GLN A 104 5.35 22.49 2.59
N GLY A 105 5.75 22.82 1.36
CA GLY A 105 7.10 22.64 0.85
C GLY A 105 7.45 21.17 0.61
N ILE A 106 8.74 20.82 0.64
CA ILE A 106 9.22 19.46 0.40
C ILE A 106 8.80 18.54 1.55
N GLU A 107 8.27 17.35 1.19
CA GLU A 107 7.84 16.29 2.08
C GLU A 107 8.60 14.98 1.78
N ALA A 108 8.52 13.94 2.65
CA ALA A 108 9.31 12.72 2.51
C ALA A 108 9.14 12.05 1.13
N GLN A 109 7.91 11.87 0.67
CA GLN A 109 7.63 11.27 -0.64
C GLN A 109 8.14 12.14 -1.81
N THR A 110 8.24 13.47 -1.63
CA THR A 110 8.85 14.34 -2.64
C THR A 110 10.32 13.95 -2.86
N VAL A 111 11.06 13.71 -1.77
CA VAL A 111 12.46 13.30 -1.83
C VAL A 111 12.62 11.92 -2.45
N THR A 112 11.85 10.93 -1.95
CA THR A 112 11.91 9.56 -2.47
C THR A 112 11.57 9.50 -3.95
N ASN A 113 10.49 10.14 -4.39
CA ASN A 113 10.08 10.16 -5.80
C ASN A 113 11.09 10.90 -6.69
N TYR A 114 11.70 11.97 -6.18
CA TYR A 114 12.77 12.68 -6.87
C TYR A 114 13.99 11.79 -7.09
N LEU A 115 14.44 11.06 -6.07
CA LEU A 115 15.57 10.13 -6.18
C LEU A 115 15.29 9.01 -7.19
N LEU A 116 14.08 8.42 -7.14
CA LEU A 116 13.65 7.41 -8.12
C LEU A 116 13.61 7.98 -9.55
N ALA A 117 13.21 9.24 -9.74
CA ALA A 117 13.23 9.88 -11.04
C ALA A 117 14.66 10.10 -11.55
N LEU A 118 15.61 10.46 -10.67
CA LEU A 118 17.02 10.56 -11.01
C LEU A 118 17.64 9.21 -11.37
N GLU A 119 17.31 8.13 -10.66
CA GLU A 119 17.77 6.77 -10.96
C GLU A 119 17.31 6.29 -12.36
N ASN A 120 16.20 6.86 -12.86
CA ASN A 120 15.68 6.60 -14.21
C ASN A 120 16.13 7.64 -15.26
N ASP A 121 17.09 8.51 -14.94
CA ASP A 121 17.63 9.55 -15.83
C ASP A 121 16.54 10.51 -16.40
N LEU A 122 15.50 10.82 -15.62
CA LEU A 122 14.42 11.70 -16.07
C LEU A 122 14.80 13.18 -15.98
N GLU A 123 14.37 13.95 -16.97
CA GLU A 123 14.40 15.42 -16.91
C GLU A 123 13.36 15.93 -15.92
N ILE A 124 13.79 16.64 -14.88
CA ILE A 124 12.93 17.09 -13.78
C ILE A 124 12.53 18.57 -13.99
N ILE A 125 11.23 18.83 -14.05
CA ILE A 125 10.66 20.16 -14.08
C ILE A 125 9.99 20.46 -12.74
N PRO A 126 10.60 21.29 -11.87
CA PRO A 126 10.01 21.64 -10.59
C PRO A 126 8.86 22.65 -10.75
N VAL A 127 7.74 22.36 -10.06
CA VAL A 127 6.52 23.17 -10.07
C VAL A 127 6.07 23.43 -8.63
N ILE A 128 5.99 24.69 -8.24
CA ILE A 128 5.36 25.11 -6.98
C ILE A 128 3.87 25.31 -7.26
N ASN A 129 3.05 24.46 -6.68
CA ASN A 129 1.59 24.49 -6.84
C ASN A 129 0.91 25.16 -5.63
N LYS A 130 -0.35 25.54 -5.81
CA LYS A 130 -1.20 26.20 -4.81
C LYS A 130 -0.70 27.59 -4.41
N VAL A 131 -0.13 28.34 -5.34
CA VAL A 131 0.34 29.71 -5.08
C VAL A 131 -0.78 30.69 -4.72
N ASP A 132 -2.04 30.30 -4.95
CA ASP A 132 -3.26 31.03 -4.57
C ASP A 132 -3.57 30.99 -3.06
N LEU A 133 -2.89 30.15 -2.29
CA LEU A 133 -3.15 30.03 -0.86
C LEU A 133 -2.60 31.23 -0.07
N PRO A 134 -3.34 31.75 0.94
CA PRO A 134 -2.88 32.88 1.75
C PRO A 134 -1.59 32.62 2.54
N ASN A 135 -1.30 31.36 2.85
CA ASN A 135 -0.11 30.91 3.58
C ASN A 135 1.00 30.37 2.67
N ALA A 136 0.90 30.59 1.35
CA ALA A 136 1.93 30.22 0.41
C ALA A 136 3.24 30.96 0.71
N ASN A 137 4.35 30.22 0.79
CA ASN A 137 5.69 30.76 1.01
C ASN A 137 6.62 30.35 -0.13
N ILE A 138 6.42 31.00 -1.28
CA ILE A 138 7.12 30.69 -2.53
C ILE A 138 8.64 30.81 -2.37
N GLU A 139 9.14 31.81 -1.62
CA GLU A 139 10.59 32.01 -1.47
C GLU A 139 11.25 30.88 -0.70
N ASN A 140 10.67 30.46 0.44
CA ASN A 140 11.18 29.36 1.23
C ASN A 140 11.11 28.03 0.47
N VAL A 141 9.99 27.76 -0.21
CA VAL A 141 9.82 26.52 -0.99
C VAL A 141 10.77 26.51 -2.19
N SER A 142 10.98 27.64 -2.86
CA SER A 142 11.99 27.76 -3.92
C SER A 142 13.40 27.45 -3.42
N ALA A 143 13.76 27.96 -2.25
CA ALA A 143 15.08 27.66 -1.65
C ALA A 143 15.25 26.17 -1.36
N GLN A 144 14.23 25.49 -0.80
CA GLN A 144 14.24 24.04 -0.58
C GLN A 144 14.41 23.26 -1.88
N ILE A 145 13.70 23.65 -2.95
CA ILE A 145 13.79 22.99 -4.27
C ILE A 145 15.18 23.18 -4.87
N ILE A 146 15.73 24.40 -4.81
CA ILE A 146 17.08 24.69 -5.32
C ILE A 146 18.13 23.84 -4.60
N GLU A 147 18.01 23.71 -3.28
CA GLU A 147 18.93 22.89 -2.49
C GLU A 147 18.82 21.39 -2.85
N MET A 148 17.61 20.87 -3.04
CA MET A 148 17.39 19.46 -3.35
C MET A 148 17.72 19.12 -4.80
N VAL A 149 17.25 19.93 -5.76
CA VAL A 149 17.33 19.62 -7.21
C VAL A 149 18.62 20.18 -7.84
N GLY A 150 19.18 21.26 -7.26
CA GLY A 150 20.33 21.96 -7.83
C GLY A 150 20.00 22.85 -9.03
N CYS A 151 18.70 23.17 -9.26
CA CYS A 151 18.25 23.99 -10.36
C CYS A 151 18.37 25.50 -10.05
N LYS A 152 18.20 26.34 -11.07
CA LYS A 152 18.13 27.80 -10.89
C LYS A 152 16.71 28.22 -10.50
N LYS A 153 16.57 29.37 -9.83
CA LYS A 153 15.25 29.90 -9.44
C LYS A 153 14.33 30.12 -10.64
N GLU A 154 14.89 30.52 -11.79
CA GLU A 154 14.16 30.76 -13.05
C GLU A 154 13.60 29.47 -13.67
N ASP A 155 14.12 28.31 -13.29
CA ASP A 155 13.64 27.01 -13.77
C ASP A 155 12.40 26.50 -13.02
N ILE A 156 12.11 27.10 -11.86
CA ILE A 156 10.97 26.71 -11.01
C ILE A 156 9.71 27.40 -11.56
N LEU A 157 8.72 26.59 -11.92
CA LEU A 157 7.43 27.10 -12.39
C LEU A 157 6.46 27.34 -11.22
N LEU A 158 5.68 28.39 -11.31
CA LEU A 158 4.65 28.73 -10.34
C LEU A 158 3.28 28.41 -10.92
N ALA A 159 2.43 27.72 -10.17
CA ALA A 159 1.11 27.33 -10.64
C ALA A 159 0.06 27.29 -9.52
N SER A 160 -1.18 27.46 -9.93
CA SER A 160 -2.35 27.08 -9.14
C SER A 160 -3.25 26.18 -9.99
N ALA A 161 -3.22 24.90 -9.70
CA ALA A 161 -4.11 23.93 -10.33
C ALA A 161 -5.60 24.27 -10.07
N LYS A 162 -5.91 24.97 -8.99
CA LYS A 162 -7.26 25.41 -8.65
C LYS A 162 -7.76 26.54 -9.55
N THR A 163 -6.93 27.54 -9.80
CA THR A 163 -7.32 28.74 -10.58
C THR A 163 -6.99 28.60 -12.07
N GLY A 164 -6.07 27.69 -12.42
CA GLY A 164 -5.55 27.52 -13.79
C GLY A 164 -4.34 28.41 -14.11
N GLU A 165 -3.81 29.14 -13.14
CA GLU A 165 -2.61 29.97 -13.28
C GLU A 165 -1.36 29.10 -13.54
N GLY A 166 -0.49 29.54 -14.46
CA GLY A 166 0.78 28.87 -14.78
C GLY A 166 0.68 27.59 -15.62
N ILE A 167 -0.52 27.16 -16.04
CA ILE A 167 -0.71 25.89 -16.78
C ILE A 167 -0.07 25.96 -18.17
N GLU A 168 -0.17 27.10 -18.86
CA GLU A 168 0.46 27.26 -20.18
C GLU A 168 1.98 27.23 -20.08
N ASP A 169 2.56 27.81 -19.03
CA ASP A 169 4.01 27.77 -18.79
C ASP A 169 4.50 26.34 -18.55
N ILE A 170 3.73 25.53 -17.82
CA ILE A 170 4.02 24.10 -17.62
C ILE A 170 3.99 23.36 -18.96
N LEU A 171 2.97 23.55 -19.80
CA LEU A 171 2.86 22.91 -21.12
C LEU A 171 4.02 23.32 -22.05
N ASN A 172 4.41 24.59 -22.04
CA ASN A 172 5.56 25.09 -22.79
C ASN A 172 6.88 24.49 -22.26
N ALA A 173 7.04 24.36 -20.95
CA ALA A 173 8.21 23.71 -20.35
C ALA A 173 8.29 22.22 -20.70
N ILE A 174 7.18 21.48 -20.66
CA ILE A 174 7.12 20.06 -21.10
C ILE A 174 7.64 19.95 -22.54
N THR A 175 7.16 20.77 -23.47
CA THR A 175 7.54 20.68 -24.87
C THR A 175 8.98 21.09 -25.13
N SER A 176 9.54 22.02 -24.34
CA SER A 176 10.88 22.58 -24.55
C SER A 176 12.00 21.88 -23.77
N LYS A 177 11.72 21.46 -22.52
CA LYS A 177 12.74 20.87 -21.62
C LYS A 177 12.78 19.34 -21.68
N ILE A 178 11.62 18.65 -21.71
CA ILE A 178 11.60 17.20 -21.75
C ILE A 178 12.14 16.71 -23.10
N PRO A 179 13.13 15.81 -23.12
CA PRO A 179 13.67 15.28 -24.35
C PRO A 179 12.65 14.44 -25.12
N ALA A 180 12.82 14.37 -26.43
CA ALA A 180 12.07 13.39 -27.22
C ALA A 180 12.57 11.98 -26.92
N PRO A 181 11.70 10.96 -27.06
CA PRO A 181 12.13 9.57 -27.00
C PRO A 181 13.30 9.29 -27.96
N GLU A 182 14.21 8.43 -27.54
CA GLU A 182 15.32 8.00 -28.42
C GLU A 182 14.79 7.46 -29.76
N GLU A 183 15.51 7.76 -30.84
CA GLU A 183 15.18 7.19 -32.14
C GLU A 183 15.45 5.68 -32.14
N PRO A 184 14.54 4.87 -32.70
CA PRO A 184 14.70 3.42 -32.69
C PRO A 184 15.97 3.01 -33.43
N LYS A 185 16.78 2.14 -32.83
CA LYS A 185 18.03 1.59 -33.40
C LYS A 185 17.75 0.36 -34.28
N ASN A 186 16.61 -0.31 -34.02
CA ASN A 186 16.21 -1.54 -34.69
C ASN A 186 14.76 -1.47 -35.18
N GLU A 187 14.44 -2.26 -36.20
CA GLU A 187 13.06 -2.42 -36.69
C GLU A 187 12.26 -3.46 -35.89
N GLU A 188 12.94 -4.25 -35.07
CA GLU A 188 12.32 -5.29 -34.25
C GLU A 188 11.50 -4.66 -33.14
N PHE A 189 10.26 -5.11 -33.00
CA PHE A 189 9.38 -4.56 -31.96
C PHE A 189 9.88 -4.91 -30.57
N LYS A 190 10.03 -3.90 -29.72
CA LYS A 190 10.42 -4.01 -28.33
C LYS A 190 9.62 -3.01 -27.48
N GLY A 191 8.77 -3.52 -26.59
CA GLY A 191 7.92 -2.71 -25.73
C GLY A 191 8.03 -3.12 -24.26
N LEU A 192 7.96 -2.15 -23.36
CA LEU A 192 7.88 -2.35 -21.91
C LEU A 192 6.42 -2.32 -21.48
N ILE A 193 5.98 -3.36 -20.79
CA ILE A 193 4.66 -3.35 -20.12
C ILE A 193 4.84 -2.64 -18.79
N PHE A 194 4.23 -1.47 -18.62
CA PHE A 194 4.34 -0.73 -17.37
C PHE A 194 3.11 -0.90 -16.46
N ASP A 195 1.94 -1.28 -17.00
CA ASP A 195 0.74 -1.63 -16.24
C ASP A 195 -0.16 -2.57 -17.05
N SER A 196 -1.19 -3.14 -16.41
CA SER A 196 -2.23 -3.92 -17.09
C SER A 196 -3.55 -3.87 -16.32
N ILE A 197 -4.66 -3.96 -17.07
CA ILE A 197 -6.00 -4.11 -16.51
C ILE A 197 -6.70 -5.31 -17.14
N TYR A 198 -7.59 -5.93 -16.38
CA TYR A 198 -8.42 -7.01 -16.89
C TYR A 198 -9.80 -6.50 -17.31
N ASP A 199 -10.13 -6.72 -18.57
CA ASP A 199 -11.44 -6.47 -19.16
C ASP A 199 -12.19 -7.80 -19.29
N ARG A 200 -13.41 -7.89 -18.75
CA ARG A 200 -14.21 -9.14 -18.74
C ARG A 200 -14.49 -9.70 -20.13
N TYR A 201 -14.52 -8.84 -21.15
CA TYR A 201 -14.87 -9.22 -22.53
C TYR A 201 -13.64 -9.38 -23.42
N ARG A 202 -12.55 -8.68 -23.09
CA ARG A 202 -11.35 -8.59 -23.92
C ARG A 202 -10.12 -9.29 -23.34
N GLY A 203 -10.20 -9.77 -22.09
CA GLY A 203 -9.05 -10.27 -21.36
C GLY A 203 -8.12 -9.14 -20.90
N VAL A 204 -6.84 -9.42 -20.81
CA VAL A 204 -5.85 -8.45 -20.34
C VAL A 204 -5.61 -7.36 -21.39
N VAL A 205 -5.68 -6.10 -20.95
CA VAL A 205 -5.26 -4.90 -21.69
C VAL A 205 -3.91 -4.49 -21.13
N ALA A 206 -2.83 -4.74 -21.85
CA ALA A 206 -1.47 -4.39 -21.44
C ALA A 206 -1.16 -2.95 -21.85
N TYR A 207 -0.70 -2.13 -20.90
CA TYR A 207 -0.20 -0.78 -21.15
C TYR A 207 1.27 -0.87 -21.52
N VAL A 208 1.62 -0.33 -22.68
CA VAL A 208 2.94 -0.53 -23.26
C VAL A 208 3.60 0.80 -23.66
N ARG A 209 4.88 0.92 -23.32
CA ARG A 209 5.79 1.91 -23.86
C ARG A 209 6.62 1.25 -24.95
N VAL A 210 6.52 1.72 -26.19
CA VAL A 210 7.27 1.16 -27.32
C VAL A 210 8.64 1.83 -27.43
N TYR A 211 9.70 1.04 -27.33
CA TYR A 211 11.08 1.52 -27.48
C TYR A 211 11.59 1.37 -28.89
N GLU A 212 11.32 0.23 -29.54
CA GLU A 212 11.81 -0.06 -30.88
C GLU A 212 10.71 -0.67 -31.77
N GLY A 213 10.82 -0.42 -33.07
CA GLY A 213 9.96 -1.01 -34.08
C GLY A 213 8.51 -0.51 -34.06
N SER A 214 7.62 -1.35 -34.50
CA SER A 214 6.17 -1.09 -34.52
C SER A 214 5.35 -2.36 -34.38
N LEU A 215 4.18 -2.25 -33.78
CA LEU A 215 3.23 -3.34 -33.61
C LEU A 215 1.90 -2.99 -34.28
N LYS A 216 1.31 -3.97 -34.99
CA LYS A 216 0.02 -3.82 -35.70
C LYS A 216 -0.96 -4.89 -35.21
N LYS A 217 -2.23 -4.65 -35.42
CA LYS A 217 -3.26 -5.68 -35.30
C LYS A 217 -2.91 -6.91 -36.15
N GLY A 218 -3.12 -8.11 -35.63
CA GLY A 218 -2.79 -9.39 -36.29
C GLY A 218 -1.33 -9.81 -36.19
N SER A 219 -0.45 -9.00 -35.58
CA SER A 219 0.90 -9.42 -35.27
C SER A 219 0.90 -10.47 -34.16
N ARG A 220 1.86 -11.39 -34.20
CA ARG A 220 2.06 -12.34 -33.11
C ARG A 220 3.13 -11.84 -32.18
N ILE A 221 2.82 -11.73 -30.88
CA ILE A 221 3.70 -11.25 -29.84
C ILE A 221 4.16 -12.35 -28.91
N LYS A 222 5.29 -12.12 -28.24
CA LYS A 222 5.87 -12.96 -27.20
C LYS A 222 6.15 -12.13 -25.97
N PHE A 223 5.82 -12.67 -24.78
CA PHE A 223 6.21 -12.13 -23.48
C PHE A 223 7.47 -12.85 -23.00
N PHE A 224 8.43 -12.09 -22.48
CA PHE A 224 9.73 -12.64 -22.07
C PHE A 224 9.66 -13.45 -20.77
N ALA A 225 8.89 -12.98 -19.78
CA ALA A 225 8.87 -13.60 -18.45
C ALA A 225 8.33 -15.04 -18.46
N HIS A 226 7.38 -15.35 -19.33
CA HIS A 226 6.70 -16.65 -19.37
C HIS A 226 6.86 -17.42 -20.67
N ASP A 227 7.62 -16.90 -21.63
CA ASP A 227 7.80 -17.51 -22.97
C ASP A 227 6.49 -17.82 -23.68
N THR A 228 5.41 -17.10 -23.33
CA THR A 228 4.09 -17.27 -23.92
C THR A 228 3.90 -16.36 -25.13
N HIS A 229 3.06 -16.78 -26.08
CA HIS A 229 2.80 -16.02 -27.30
C HIS A 229 1.29 -15.90 -27.55
N TYR A 230 0.90 -14.77 -28.15
CA TYR A 230 -0.49 -14.43 -28.43
C TYR A 230 -0.61 -13.64 -29.72
N ASP A 231 -1.76 -13.71 -30.37
CA ASP A 231 -2.09 -12.89 -31.51
C ASP A 231 -2.74 -11.58 -31.06
N VAL A 232 -2.29 -10.46 -31.62
CA VAL A 232 -2.76 -9.11 -31.27
C VAL A 232 -4.11 -8.84 -31.92
N ASP A 233 -5.14 -8.69 -31.11
CA ASP A 233 -6.49 -8.34 -31.57
C ASP A 233 -6.65 -6.85 -31.84
N GLU A 234 -6.04 -6.04 -30.98
CA GLU A 234 -6.19 -4.58 -31.01
C GLU A 234 -4.98 -3.88 -30.42
N VAL A 235 -4.60 -2.75 -31.01
CA VAL A 235 -3.65 -1.79 -30.47
C VAL A 235 -4.25 -0.39 -30.52
N GLY A 236 -3.79 0.50 -29.67
CA GLY A 236 -4.28 1.88 -29.68
C GLY A 236 -3.66 2.74 -28.58
N HIS A 237 -4.25 3.91 -28.38
CA HIS A 237 -3.85 4.90 -27.39
C HIS A 237 -5.00 5.22 -26.46
N PHE A 238 -4.69 5.74 -25.29
CA PHE A 238 -5.70 6.27 -24.37
C PHE A 238 -5.82 7.79 -24.57
N ILE A 239 -7.02 8.29 -24.78
CA ILE A 239 -7.34 9.73 -24.73
C ILE A 239 -8.09 10.00 -23.42
N ILE A 240 -9.21 9.42 -23.17
CA ILE A 240 -9.91 9.16 -21.91
C ILE A 240 -10.32 7.70 -21.97
N ASP A 241 -11.02 7.38 -23.05
CA ASP A 241 -11.34 6.02 -23.43
C ASP A 241 -10.28 5.47 -24.40
N ARG A 242 -10.29 4.15 -24.57
CA ARG A 242 -9.44 3.47 -25.54
C ARG A 242 -9.78 3.92 -26.97
N LYS A 243 -8.80 4.44 -27.67
CA LYS A 243 -8.90 4.79 -29.10
C LYS A 243 -8.05 3.83 -29.92
N LYS A 244 -8.72 3.05 -30.75
CA LYS A 244 -8.04 2.10 -31.66
C LYS A 244 -7.13 2.81 -32.64
N SER A 245 -6.01 2.17 -32.95
CA SER A 245 -5.07 2.59 -33.97
C SER A 245 -4.68 1.42 -34.84
N ASP A 246 -4.22 1.67 -36.07
CA ASP A 246 -3.73 0.63 -36.96
C ASP A 246 -2.40 0.06 -36.49
N SER A 247 -1.59 0.88 -35.80
CA SER A 247 -0.29 0.50 -35.25
C SER A 247 0.11 1.40 -34.10
N ILE A 248 0.98 0.89 -33.23
CA ILE A 248 1.78 1.66 -32.26
C ILE A 248 3.24 1.56 -32.63
N LYS A 249 3.99 2.66 -32.49
CA LYS A 249 5.36 2.83 -33.00
C LYS A 249 6.31 3.21 -31.89
N ALA A 250 7.61 3.05 -32.17
CA ALA A 250 8.66 3.51 -31.28
C ALA A 250 8.46 4.94 -30.81
N GLY A 251 8.65 5.17 -29.51
CA GLY A 251 8.38 6.43 -28.84
C GLY A 251 6.97 6.56 -28.27
N GLU A 252 5.99 5.83 -28.76
CA GLU A 252 4.59 5.96 -28.34
C GLU A 252 4.28 5.16 -27.07
N VAL A 253 3.32 5.67 -26.30
CA VAL A 253 2.66 4.98 -25.19
C VAL A 253 1.26 4.59 -25.64
N GLY A 254 0.86 3.35 -25.39
CA GLY A 254 -0.43 2.85 -25.81
C GLY A 254 -0.83 1.56 -25.13
N TYR A 255 -1.74 0.81 -25.72
CA TYR A 255 -2.17 -0.46 -25.20
C TYR A 255 -2.16 -1.57 -26.25
N ILE A 256 -2.06 -2.81 -25.76
CA ILE A 256 -2.17 -4.05 -26.54
C ILE A 256 -3.27 -4.91 -25.92
N ILE A 257 -4.16 -5.43 -26.79
CA ILE A 257 -5.12 -6.48 -26.43
C ILE A 257 -4.80 -7.70 -27.29
N ALA A 258 -4.54 -8.84 -26.66
CA ALA A 258 -4.19 -10.08 -27.31
C ALA A 258 -4.98 -11.28 -26.77
N ASN A 259 -6.21 -11.04 -26.26
CA ASN A 259 -7.11 -12.06 -25.70
C ASN A 259 -6.44 -12.96 -24.64
N VAL A 260 -5.51 -12.40 -23.90
CA VAL A 260 -4.85 -13.07 -22.77
C VAL A 260 -5.86 -13.16 -21.61
N ARG A 261 -6.16 -14.36 -21.15
CA ARG A 261 -7.13 -14.58 -20.08
C ARG A 261 -6.47 -14.69 -18.71
N ASP A 262 -5.20 -15.05 -18.68
CA ASP A 262 -4.42 -15.17 -17.47
C ASP A 262 -3.49 -13.97 -17.32
N ILE A 263 -3.72 -13.16 -16.29
CA ILE A 263 -2.92 -11.95 -16.02
C ILE A 263 -1.50 -12.29 -15.61
N GLU A 264 -1.25 -13.47 -15.06
CA GLU A 264 0.09 -13.90 -14.69
C GLU A 264 1.02 -14.01 -15.91
N HIS A 265 0.45 -14.08 -17.13
CA HIS A 265 1.23 -14.04 -18.37
C HIS A 265 1.57 -12.62 -18.85
N VAL A 266 0.97 -11.58 -18.27
CA VAL A 266 1.20 -10.17 -18.65
C VAL A 266 1.64 -9.40 -17.41
N LEU A 267 2.88 -9.60 -17.05
CA LEU A 267 3.45 -8.96 -15.86
C LEU A 267 3.95 -7.56 -16.22
N ALA A 268 3.61 -6.60 -15.37
CA ALA A 268 4.17 -5.27 -15.50
C ALA A 268 5.68 -5.30 -15.20
N GLY A 269 6.47 -4.58 -16.00
CA GLY A 269 7.94 -4.67 -16.05
C GLY A 269 8.44 -5.68 -17.09
N ASP A 270 7.58 -6.54 -17.65
CA ASP A 270 7.99 -7.49 -18.67
C ASP A 270 8.17 -6.83 -20.05
N THR A 271 8.95 -7.48 -20.88
CA THR A 271 9.22 -7.08 -22.26
C THR A 271 8.30 -7.84 -23.20
N VAL A 272 7.59 -7.11 -24.06
CA VAL A 272 6.83 -7.67 -25.17
C VAL A 272 7.58 -7.45 -26.48
N THR A 273 7.68 -8.52 -27.30
CA THR A 273 8.38 -8.50 -28.59
C THR A 273 7.59 -9.24 -29.66
N ASN A 274 8.00 -9.11 -30.91
CA ASN A 274 7.40 -9.85 -32.01
C ASN A 274 7.85 -11.33 -31.96
N PHE A 275 6.90 -12.27 -32.09
CA PHE A 275 7.20 -13.70 -32.05
C PHE A 275 8.12 -14.16 -33.19
N ASN A 276 7.93 -13.65 -34.41
CA ASN A 276 8.68 -14.07 -35.59
C ASN A 276 10.08 -13.46 -35.66
N LYS A 277 10.26 -12.27 -35.05
CA LYS A 277 11.54 -11.57 -34.95
C LYS A 277 11.70 -11.03 -33.52
N PRO A 278 12.00 -11.90 -32.56
CA PRO A 278 12.12 -11.49 -31.17
C PRO A 278 13.37 -10.63 -30.96
N CYS A 279 13.28 -9.63 -30.10
CA CYS A 279 14.45 -8.90 -29.65
C CYS A 279 15.37 -9.84 -28.83
N LYS A 280 16.67 -9.57 -28.85
CA LYS A 280 17.69 -10.45 -28.23
C LYS A 280 17.69 -10.37 -26.72
N GLU A 281 17.36 -9.21 -26.15
CA GLU A 281 17.46 -8.94 -24.73
C GLU A 281 16.19 -8.27 -24.22
N ALA A 282 15.75 -8.65 -23.02
CA ALA A 282 14.66 -7.98 -22.33
C ALA A 282 15.05 -6.55 -21.94
N LEU A 283 14.05 -5.69 -21.75
CA LEU A 283 14.26 -4.37 -21.16
C LEU A 283 14.58 -4.53 -19.67
N PRO A 284 15.43 -3.67 -19.10
CA PRO A 284 15.68 -3.68 -17.66
C PRO A 284 14.40 -3.28 -16.89
N GLY A 285 14.29 -3.72 -15.63
CA GLY A 285 13.21 -3.28 -14.72
C GLY A 285 12.19 -4.34 -14.33
N PHE A 286 12.28 -5.57 -14.85
CA PHE A 286 11.43 -6.65 -14.35
C PHE A 286 11.90 -7.09 -12.97
N GLN A 287 11.05 -6.86 -11.96
CA GLN A 287 11.21 -7.38 -10.61
C GLN A 287 9.92 -8.03 -10.14
N LYS A 288 10.01 -9.23 -9.59
CA LYS A 288 8.86 -9.88 -8.98
C LYS A 288 8.58 -9.23 -7.62
N ILE A 289 7.43 -8.62 -7.49
CA ILE A 289 6.99 -8.00 -6.23
C ILE A 289 6.79 -9.09 -5.19
N LYS A 290 7.32 -8.86 -3.98
CA LYS A 290 7.08 -9.74 -2.84
C LYS A 290 6.25 -8.99 -1.80
N PRO A 291 5.11 -9.57 -1.37
CA PRO A 291 4.33 -8.98 -0.28
C PRO A 291 5.16 -8.87 0.99
N MET A 292 4.96 -7.79 1.72
CA MET A 292 5.64 -7.51 2.98
C MET A 292 4.73 -7.62 4.20
N VAL A 293 3.43 -7.39 4.01
CA VAL A 293 2.39 -7.42 5.04
C VAL A 293 1.41 -8.53 4.73
N PHE A 294 1.05 -9.31 5.74
CA PHE A 294 0.14 -10.44 5.60
C PHE A 294 -1.01 -10.33 6.61
N SER A 295 -2.24 -10.57 6.15
CA SER A 295 -3.42 -10.64 7.00
C SER A 295 -4.37 -11.73 6.50
N GLY A 296 -5.06 -12.40 7.41
CA GLY A 296 -6.16 -13.30 7.06
C GLY A 296 -7.42 -12.50 6.80
N LEU A 297 -8.09 -12.77 5.69
CA LEU A 297 -9.40 -12.22 5.34
C LEU A 297 -10.45 -13.33 5.46
N PHE A 298 -11.42 -13.13 6.32
CA PHE A 298 -12.47 -14.12 6.59
C PHE A 298 -13.84 -13.47 6.32
N PRO A 299 -14.76 -14.18 5.66
CA PRO A 299 -16.11 -13.66 5.51
C PRO A 299 -16.81 -13.65 6.88
N ALA A 300 -17.62 -12.64 7.15
CA ALA A 300 -18.42 -12.57 8.38
C ALA A 300 -19.50 -13.67 8.43
N ASP A 301 -20.04 -14.05 7.27
CA ASP A 301 -20.90 -15.21 7.08
C ASP A 301 -20.12 -16.34 6.41
N ALA A 302 -20.06 -17.50 7.05
CA ALA A 302 -19.37 -18.67 6.51
C ALA A 302 -19.90 -19.14 5.14
N GLY A 303 -21.13 -18.79 4.78
CA GLY A 303 -21.70 -19.06 3.45
C GLY A 303 -21.09 -18.27 2.32
N GLU A 304 -20.41 -17.14 2.60
CA GLU A 304 -19.79 -16.23 1.62
C GLU A 304 -18.34 -16.61 1.26
N TYR A 305 -17.84 -17.79 1.68
CA TYR A 305 -16.45 -18.22 1.42
C TYR A 305 -16.12 -18.28 -0.08
N ASP A 306 -16.99 -18.85 -0.90
CA ASP A 306 -16.79 -18.96 -2.35
C ASP A 306 -16.94 -17.61 -3.04
N ASP A 307 -17.79 -16.72 -2.52
CA ASP A 307 -17.94 -15.36 -3.02
C ASP A 307 -16.67 -14.54 -2.74
N LEU A 308 -16.08 -14.69 -1.54
CA LEU A 308 -14.80 -14.08 -1.20
C LEU A 308 -13.67 -14.57 -2.11
N ARG A 309 -13.61 -15.88 -2.41
CA ARG A 309 -12.66 -16.42 -3.37
C ARG A 309 -12.79 -15.76 -4.73
N THR A 310 -14.01 -15.72 -5.25
CA THR A 310 -14.30 -15.13 -6.56
C THR A 310 -13.95 -13.64 -6.60
N ALA A 311 -14.19 -12.91 -5.52
CA ALA A 311 -13.84 -11.50 -5.39
C ALA A 311 -12.31 -11.31 -5.38
N LEU A 312 -11.58 -12.08 -4.59
CA LEU A 312 -10.10 -12.04 -4.54
C LEU A 312 -9.46 -12.40 -5.89
N GLU A 313 -9.98 -13.43 -6.58
CA GLU A 313 -9.54 -13.77 -7.94
C GLU A 313 -9.74 -12.58 -8.91
N LYS A 314 -10.88 -11.90 -8.86
CA LYS A 314 -11.15 -10.72 -9.69
C LYS A 314 -10.26 -9.51 -9.31
N LEU A 315 -9.99 -9.30 -8.03
CA LEU A 315 -9.08 -8.24 -7.58
C LEU A 315 -7.66 -8.52 -8.05
N LYS A 316 -7.19 -9.76 -7.91
CA LYS A 316 -5.87 -10.20 -8.37
C LYS A 316 -5.67 -10.00 -9.88
N LEU A 317 -6.74 -10.11 -10.69
CA LEU A 317 -6.69 -9.83 -12.12
C LEU A 317 -6.33 -8.36 -12.43
N ASN A 318 -6.55 -7.45 -11.49
CA ASN A 318 -6.24 -6.02 -11.64
C ASN A 318 -5.09 -5.57 -10.75
N ASP A 319 -4.57 -6.45 -9.90
CA ASP A 319 -3.54 -6.14 -8.92
C ASP A 319 -2.59 -7.33 -8.78
N ALA A 320 -1.51 -7.30 -9.55
CA ALA A 320 -0.51 -8.37 -9.58
C ALA A 320 0.29 -8.47 -8.25
N SER A 321 0.20 -7.48 -7.39
CA SER A 321 0.87 -7.46 -6.08
C SER A 321 0.10 -8.23 -5.01
N LEU A 322 -1.23 -8.42 -5.19
CA LEU A 322 -2.06 -9.18 -4.29
C LEU A 322 -1.78 -10.68 -4.42
N SER A 323 -1.36 -11.30 -3.34
CA SER A 323 -1.27 -12.75 -3.23
C SER A 323 -2.29 -13.27 -2.21
N PHE A 324 -2.88 -14.44 -2.46
CA PHE A 324 -3.77 -15.07 -1.49
C PHE A 324 -3.70 -16.60 -1.58
N GLU A 325 -3.88 -17.24 -0.44
CA GLU A 325 -3.93 -18.69 -0.28
C GLU A 325 -5.03 -19.07 0.73
N PRO A 326 -5.64 -20.25 0.64
CA PRO A 326 -6.63 -20.69 1.61
C PRO A 326 -6.06 -20.71 3.04
N GLU A 327 -6.83 -20.22 4.00
CA GLU A 327 -6.48 -20.23 5.42
C GLU A 327 -7.65 -20.75 6.24
N VAL A 328 -7.34 -21.48 7.30
CA VAL A 328 -8.32 -21.96 8.28
C VAL A 328 -7.93 -21.43 9.65
N SER A 329 -8.89 -20.79 10.32
CA SER A 329 -8.77 -20.33 11.70
C SER A 329 -9.76 -21.08 12.58
N ASP A 330 -9.31 -21.57 13.74
CA ASP A 330 -10.19 -22.23 14.71
C ASP A 330 -11.30 -21.29 15.24
N ALA A 331 -11.01 -19.97 15.25
CA ALA A 331 -11.93 -18.96 15.71
C ALA A 331 -12.87 -18.40 14.62
N LEU A 332 -12.37 -18.24 13.37
CA LEU A 332 -13.05 -17.56 12.28
C LEU A 332 -13.53 -18.50 11.17
N GLY A 333 -13.10 -19.77 11.17
CA GLY A 333 -13.46 -20.75 10.14
C GLY A 333 -12.58 -20.63 8.89
N PHE A 334 -13.19 -20.76 7.70
CA PHE A 334 -12.48 -20.74 6.41
C PHE A 334 -12.36 -19.32 5.90
N GLY A 335 -11.17 -18.98 5.39
CA GLY A 335 -10.85 -17.69 4.80
C GLY A 335 -9.64 -17.77 3.91
N TYR A 336 -8.99 -16.62 3.66
CA TYR A 336 -7.81 -16.52 2.82
C TYR A 336 -6.72 -15.73 3.52
N ARG A 337 -5.50 -16.25 3.49
CA ARG A 337 -4.28 -15.52 3.86
C ARG A 337 -3.88 -14.67 2.68
N CYS A 338 -3.92 -13.36 2.86
CA CYS A 338 -3.58 -12.40 1.82
C CYS A 338 -2.26 -11.70 2.13
N GLY A 339 -1.46 -11.49 1.08
CA GLY A 339 -0.22 -10.72 1.14
C GLY A 339 -0.38 -9.40 0.40
N PHE A 340 0.11 -8.33 1.02
CA PHE A 340 -0.03 -6.94 0.59
C PHE A 340 1.33 -6.24 0.56
N LEU A 341 1.43 -5.16 -0.21
CA LEU A 341 2.63 -4.31 -0.25
C LEU A 341 2.84 -3.57 1.08
N GLY A 342 1.77 -3.03 1.64
CA GLY A 342 1.75 -2.31 2.90
C GLY A 342 0.35 -2.23 3.49
N LEU A 343 0.17 -1.39 4.50
CA LEU A 343 -1.12 -1.24 5.19
C LEU A 343 -2.17 -0.55 4.34
N LEU A 344 -1.81 0.51 3.64
CA LEU A 344 -2.76 1.21 2.78
C LEU A 344 -3.28 0.29 1.67
N HIS A 345 -2.39 -0.53 1.09
CA HIS A 345 -2.80 -1.54 0.12
C HIS A 345 -3.80 -2.53 0.72
N MET A 346 -3.57 -3.02 1.96
CA MET A 346 -4.51 -3.90 2.67
C MET A 346 -5.88 -3.24 2.87
N GLU A 347 -5.90 -1.99 3.32
CA GLU A 347 -7.15 -1.23 3.54
C GLU A 347 -7.93 -1.02 2.24
N ILE A 348 -7.23 -0.70 1.15
CA ILE A 348 -7.83 -0.53 -0.18
C ILE A 348 -8.48 -1.83 -0.65
N ILE A 349 -7.79 -2.96 -0.52
CA ILE A 349 -8.34 -4.27 -0.90
C ILE A 349 -9.57 -4.61 -0.03
N GLN A 350 -9.51 -4.36 1.27
CA GLN A 350 -10.65 -4.58 2.16
C GLN A 350 -11.86 -3.72 1.75
N GLU A 351 -11.68 -2.40 1.56
CA GLU A 351 -12.77 -1.52 1.15
C GLU A 351 -13.34 -1.89 -0.23
N ARG A 352 -12.51 -2.35 -1.15
CA ARG A 352 -12.96 -2.84 -2.46
C ARG A 352 -13.80 -4.11 -2.33
N LEU A 353 -13.42 -5.06 -1.46
CA LEU A 353 -14.22 -6.25 -1.18
C LEU A 353 -15.60 -5.87 -0.61
N GLU A 354 -15.63 -4.90 0.30
CA GLU A 354 -16.87 -4.42 0.92
C GLU A 354 -17.76 -3.67 -0.08
N ARG A 355 -17.20 -2.73 -0.87
CA ARG A 355 -17.97 -1.85 -1.76
C ARG A 355 -18.30 -2.45 -3.12
N GLU A 356 -17.32 -3.09 -3.79
CA GLU A 356 -17.49 -3.62 -5.15
C GLU A 356 -18.18 -4.99 -5.16
N PHE A 357 -17.99 -5.78 -4.09
CA PHE A 357 -18.50 -7.15 -3.99
C PHE A 357 -19.54 -7.35 -2.90
N ASN A 358 -19.82 -6.30 -2.09
CA ASN A 358 -20.79 -6.31 -0.99
C ASN A 358 -20.54 -7.44 0.03
N LEU A 359 -19.27 -7.71 0.33
CA LEU A 359 -18.83 -8.72 1.29
C LEU A 359 -18.51 -8.07 2.63
N SER A 360 -18.97 -8.64 3.72
CA SER A 360 -18.56 -8.25 5.07
C SER A 360 -17.33 -9.06 5.48
N ILE A 361 -16.19 -8.40 5.66
CA ILE A 361 -14.91 -9.05 5.89
C ILE A 361 -14.40 -8.83 7.32
N VAL A 362 -13.95 -9.91 7.96
CA VAL A 362 -13.18 -9.88 9.20
C VAL A 362 -11.71 -10.04 8.87
N THR A 363 -10.90 -9.05 9.23
CA THR A 363 -9.45 -9.09 9.05
C THR A 363 -8.74 -9.51 10.33
N THR A 364 -7.73 -10.38 10.21
CA THR A 364 -6.83 -10.64 11.34
C THR A 364 -5.79 -9.54 11.45
N SER A 365 -5.09 -9.49 12.60
CA SER A 365 -3.97 -8.55 12.78
C SER A 365 -2.94 -8.70 11.64
N PRO A 366 -2.54 -7.58 10.99
CA PRO A 366 -1.49 -7.63 9.99
C PRO A 366 -0.17 -8.06 10.63
N ASN A 367 0.52 -8.94 9.94
CA ASN A 367 1.84 -9.45 10.34
C ASN A 367 2.84 -9.26 9.21
N VAL A 368 4.10 -9.10 9.59
CA VAL A 368 5.20 -9.15 8.63
C VAL A 368 5.66 -10.58 8.41
N LYS A 369 6.38 -10.82 7.34
CA LYS A 369 7.05 -12.09 7.11
C LYS A 369 8.34 -12.14 7.94
N TYR A 370 8.47 -13.16 8.79
CA TYR A 370 9.71 -13.47 9.51
C TYR A 370 10.43 -14.64 8.82
N LEU A 371 11.73 -14.77 9.06
CA LEU A 371 12.52 -15.91 8.64
C LEU A 371 13.01 -16.64 9.90
N ALA A 372 12.62 -17.90 10.05
CA ALA A 372 13.04 -18.76 11.15
C ALA A 372 14.23 -19.61 10.70
N ASN A 373 15.38 -19.43 11.32
CA ASN A 373 16.52 -20.31 11.14
C ASN A 373 16.39 -21.47 12.10
N LEU A 374 16.44 -22.69 11.58
CA LEU A 374 16.35 -23.91 12.36
C LEU A 374 17.74 -24.44 12.71
N LYS A 375 17.82 -25.22 13.79
CA LYS A 375 19.08 -25.82 14.26
C LYS A 375 19.71 -26.84 13.30
N ASP A 376 18.93 -27.35 12.34
CA ASP A 376 19.41 -28.20 11.25
C ASP A 376 20.04 -27.42 10.09
N GLY A 377 20.06 -26.08 10.18
CA GLY A 377 20.58 -25.17 9.16
C GLY A 377 19.58 -24.79 8.08
N SER A 378 18.34 -25.29 8.12
CA SER A 378 17.29 -24.89 7.21
C SER A 378 16.67 -23.54 7.64
N GLN A 379 16.03 -22.84 6.69
CA GLN A 379 15.34 -21.59 6.92
C GLN A 379 13.89 -21.70 6.45
N GLU A 380 12.96 -21.32 7.31
CA GLU A 380 11.53 -21.32 7.03
C GLU A 380 10.93 -19.93 7.06
N GLU A 381 9.98 -19.66 6.15
CA GLU A 381 9.21 -18.41 6.14
C GLU A 381 8.03 -18.51 7.11
N VAL A 382 7.95 -17.54 8.03
CA VAL A 382 6.87 -17.46 9.03
C VAL A 382 6.02 -16.23 8.75
N GLN A 383 4.87 -16.44 8.13
CA GLN A 383 3.93 -15.38 7.78
C GLN A 383 2.83 -15.18 8.84
N ARG A 384 2.64 -16.13 9.75
CA ARG A 384 1.68 -16.07 10.85
C ARG A 384 2.24 -16.70 12.12
N PRO A 385 1.81 -16.24 13.31
CA PRO A 385 2.31 -16.77 14.57
C PRO A 385 2.12 -18.27 14.75
N ALA A 386 1.05 -18.83 14.16
CA ALA A 386 0.76 -20.28 14.23
C ALA A 386 1.80 -21.15 13.50
N LEU A 387 2.50 -20.60 12.50
CA LEU A 387 3.56 -21.29 11.76
C LEU A 387 4.94 -21.18 12.41
N LEU A 388 5.05 -20.48 13.55
CA LEU A 388 6.35 -20.40 14.23
C LEU A 388 6.77 -21.78 14.72
N PRO A 389 7.96 -22.29 14.31
CA PRO A 389 8.48 -23.58 14.77
C PRO A 389 8.59 -23.66 16.29
N ASP A 390 8.51 -24.89 16.83
CA ASP A 390 8.72 -25.12 18.27
C ASP A 390 10.09 -24.54 18.67
N PRO A 391 10.20 -23.81 19.80
CA PRO A 391 11.45 -23.27 20.31
C PRO A 391 12.59 -24.29 20.45
N LYS A 392 12.28 -25.58 20.51
CA LYS A 392 13.29 -26.65 20.54
C LYS A 392 14.08 -26.77 19.23
N PHE A 393 13.43 -26.46 18.09
CA PHE A 393 14.03 -26.58 16.76
C PHE A 393 14.52 -25.20 16.25
N LEU A 394 14.02 -24.12 16.82
CA LEU A 394 14.38 -22.76 16.46
C LEU A 394 15.78 -22.42 16.98
N ASP A 395 16.64 -21.93 16.08
CA ASP A 395 17.94 -21.35 16.41
C ASP A 395 17.82 -19.82 16.58
N SER A 396 17.35 -19.13 15.54
CA SER A 396 17.14 -17.70 15.57
C SER A 396 15.91 -17.27 14.74
N LEU A 397 15.37 -16.11 15.06
CA LEU A 397 14.26 -15.49 14.30
C LEU A 397 14.70 -14.15 13.75
N MET A 398 14.54 -13.99 12.44
CA MET A 398 14.90 -12.76 11.73
C MET A 398 13.64 -11.96 11.40
N GLU A 399 13.67 -10.66 11.68
CA GLU A 399 12.61 -9.71 11.34
C GLU A 399 13.03 -8.78 10.19
N PRO A 400 12.08 -8.33 9.34
CA PRO A 400 12.36 -7.36 8.30
C PRO A 400 12.63 -5.99 8.90
N ILE A 401 13.75 -5.39 8.49
CA ILE A 401 14.16 -4.04 8.87
C ILE A 401 13.97 -3.13 7.66
N VAL A 402 13.45 -1.94 7.91
CA VAL A 402 13.30 -0.88 6.92
C VAL A 402 14.16 0.32 7.29
N THR A 403 14.62 1.03 6.28
CA THR A 403 15.18 2.37 6.45
C THR A 403 14.02 3.35 6.38
N ALA A 404 13.77 4.05 7.47
CA ALA A 404 12.71 5.03 7.62
C ALA A 404 13.28 6.44 7.46
N GLU A 405 12.65 7.25 6.62
CA GLU A 405 12.98 8.64 6.36
C GLU A 405 11.84 9.52 6.87
N ILE A 406 12.13 10.34 7.85
CA ILE A 406 11.13 11.16 8.52
C ILE A 406 11.53 12.63 8.36
N LEU A 407 10.73 13.38 7.62
CA LEU A 407 10.87 14.82 7.53
C LEU A 407 10.02 15.47 8.63
N THR A 408 10.62 16.39 9.37
CA THR A 408 9.94 17.10 10.46
C THR A 408 10.53 18.50 10.64
N PRO A 409 9.74 19.50 11.11
CA PRO A 409 10.32 20.75 11.58
C PRO A 409 11.27 20.52 12.76
N VAL A 410 12.28 21.37 12.86
CA VAL A 410 13.34 21.29 13.88
C VAL A 410 12.76 21.25 15.30
N ASP A 411 11.67 21.96 15.57
CA ASP A 411 10.99 22.01 16.86
C ASP A 411 10.47 20.66 17.36
N TYR A 412 10.21 19.70 16.45
CA TYR A 412 9.62 18.40 16.79
C TYR A 412 10.63 17.24 16.75
N ILE A 413 11.93 17.50 16.49
CA ILE A 413 12.97 16.46 16.42
C ILE A 413 12.92 15.55 17.65
N GLY A 414 12.91 16.13 18.87
CA GLY A 414 12.93 15.36 20.11
C GLY A 414 11.74 14.42 20.27
N ASN A 415 10.55 14.87 19.89
CA ASN A 415 9.34 14.03 19.93
C ASN A 415 9.42 12.87 18.95
N VAL A 416 9.84 13.15 17.70
CA VAL A 416 9.97 12.15 16.65
C VAL A 416 11.05 11.13 17.02
N MET A 417 12.21 11.56 17.49
CA MET A 417 13.28 10.67 17.95
C MET A 417 12.80 9.73 19.05
N LYS A 418 12.08 10.27 20.05
CA LYS A 418 11.50 9.46 21.13
C LYS A 418 10.54 8.39 20.61
N ILE A 419 9.67 8.73 19.66
CA ILE A 419 8.73 7.76 19.05
C ILE A 419 9.52 6.65 18.33
N CYS A 420 10.56 7.01 17.57
CA CYS A 420 11.40 6.02 16.88
C CYS A 420 12.13 5.09 17.87
N GLU A 421 12.65 5.61 18.97
CA GLU A 421 13.32 4.83 20.01
C GLU A 421 12.34 3.85 20.72
N GLU A 422 11.13 4.30 21.03
CA GLU A 422 10.07 3.45 21.60
C GLU A 422 9.72 2.29 20.67
N LYS A 423 9.80 2.50 19.33
CA LYS A 423 9.59 1.48 18.29
C LYS A 423 10.87 0.73 17.90
N ARG A 424 11.85 0.66 18.78
CA ARG A 424 13.14 -0.05 18.61
C ARG A 424 13.99 0.48 17.44
N GLY A 425 13.77 1.72 17.02
CA GLY A 425 14.51 2.35 15.95
C GLY A 425 15.98 2.56 16.28
N LYS A 426 16.84 2.35 15.29
CA LYS A 426 18.26 2.65 15.36
C LYS A 426 18.53 3.91 14.55
N TYR A 427 18.91 4.97 15.22
CA TYR A 427 19.34 6.21 14.59
C TYR A 427 20.50 5.99 13.62
N LYS A 428 20.44 6.62 12.46
CA LYS A 428 21.48 6.60 11.43
C LYS A 428 22.10 7.97 11.21
N SER A 429 21.30 8.91 10.77
CA SER A 429 21.77 10.26 10.45
C SER A 429 20.64 11.28 10.54
N THR A 430 21.05 12.53 10.62
CA THR A 430 20.17 13.69 10.53
C THR A 430 20.72 14.58 9.41
N GLN A 431 19.87 14.99 8.49
CA GLN A 431 20.20 15.93 7.42
C GLN A 431 19.29 17.15 7.56
N TYR A 432 19.88 18.33 7.60
CA TYR A 432 19.12 19.58 7.61
C TYR A 432 18.85 19.98 6.15
N LEU A 433 17.58 19.95 5.75
CA LEU A 433 17.13 20.35 4.41
C LEU A 433 16.89 21.87 4.31
N SER A 434 16.76 22.54 5.44
CA SER A 434 16.68 23.99 5.57
C SER A 434 16.84 24.37 7.05
N GLU A 435 16.90 25.68 7.36
CA GLU A 435 16.93 26.14 8.75
C GLU A 435 15.73 25.66 9.60
N SER A 436 14.61 25.35 8.97
CA SER A 436 13.35 24.98 9.62
C SER A 436 12.97 23.51 9.50
N LYS A 437 13.55 22.74 8.54
CA LYS A 437 13.19 21.34 8.27
C LYS A 437 14.40 20.41 8.33
N VAL A 438 14.18 19.23 8.86
CA VAL A 438 15.20 18.20 9.04
C VAL A 438 14.66 16.84 8.61
N GLN A 439 15.52 16.05 7.99
CA GLN A 439 15.30 14.64 7.68
C GLN A 439 16.02 13.77 8.70
N LEU A 440 15.29 12.91 9.38
CA LEU A 440 15.80 11.91 10.30
C LEU A 440 15.78 10.54 9.61
N ILE A 441 16.88 9.83 9.63
CA ILE A 441 17.01 8.50 9.04
C ILE A 441 17.21 7.48 10.17
N TYR A 442 16.33 6.46 10.19
CA TYR A 442 16.31 5.39 11.17
C TYR A 442 16.21 4.02 10.50
N ASP A 443 16.86 3.01 11.08
CA ASP A 443 16.50 1.61 10.80
C ASP A 443 15.44 1.17 11.81
N LEU A 444 14.26 0.78 11.33
CA LEU A 444 13.12 0.36 12.14
C LEU A 444 12.68 -1.05 11.76
N PRO A 445 12.25 -1.88 12.73
CA PRO A 445 11.57 -3.14 12.41
C PRO A 445 10.22 -2.85 11.76
N LEU A 446 9.95 -3.47 10.59
CA LEU A 446 8.70 -3.25 9.86
C LEU A 446 7.46 -3.56 10.72
N GLY A 447 7.51 -4.60 11.54
CA GLY A 447 6.39 -4.97 12.42
C GLY A 447 6.04 -3.91 13.48
N GLU A 448 6.96 -2.99 13.81
CA GLU A 448 6.70 -1.92 14.79
C GLU A 448 6.05 -0.68 14.18
N ILE A 449 6.17 -0.52 12.86
CA ILE A 449 5.58 0.62 12.14
C ILE A 449 4.19 0.34 11.59
N LEU A 450 3.75 -0.94 11.57
CA LEU A 450 2.48 -1.35 10.98
C LEU A 450 1.23 -0.85 11.71
N PHE A 451 1.31 -0.40 12.94
CA PHE A 451 0.11 -0.09 13.70
C PHE A 451 -0.08 1.43 13.86
N ASP A 452 0.42 1.99 14.92
CA ASP A 452 0.16 3.36 15.35
C ASP A 452 1.29 4.35 15.02
N PHE A 453 2.35 3.91 14.36
CA PHE A 453 3.57 4.71 14.19
C PHE A 453 3.31 5.98 13.38
N TYR A 454 2.62 5.87 12.23
CA TYR A 454 2.30 7.03 11.39
C TYR A 454 1.46 8.06 12.15
N ASP A 455 0.41 7.61 12.83
CA ASP A 455 -0.48 8.48 13.60
C ASP A 455 0.25 9.15 14.76
N ARG A 456 1.16 8.43 15.40
CA ARG A 456 2.00 8.98 16.48
C ARG A 456 2.99 10.01 15.97
N ILE A 457 3.62 9.78 14.82
CA ILE A 457 4.51 10.76 14.18
C ILE A 457 3.72 12.02 13.82
N LYS A 458 2.57 11.86 13.17
CA LYS A 458 1.68 12.98 12.80
C LYS A 458 1.21 13.76 14.03
N SER A 459 0.70 13.09 15.05
CA SER A 459 0.23 13.76 16.28
C SER A 459 1.38 14.40 17.05
N GLY A 460 2.54 13.73 17.16
CA GLY A 460 3.73 14.23 17.85
C GLY A 460 4.35 15.45 17.19
N SER A 461 4.12 15.67 15.91
CA SER A 461 4.56 16.82 15.13
C SER A 461 3.44 17.81 14.77
N LYS A 462 2.25 17.68 15.37
CA LYS A 462 1.05 18.48 15.04
C LYS A 462 0.66 18.44 13.55
N GLY A 463 0.90 17.32 12.89
CA GLY A 463 0.59 17.11 11.49
C GLY A 463 1.69 17.52 10.49
N TYR A 464 2.80 18.07 10.96
CA TYR A 464 3.87 18.60 10.09
C TYR A 464 4.91 17.56 9.67
N ALA A 465 5.03 16.42 10.33
CA ALA A 465 5.98 15.40 9.91
C ALA A 465 5.40 14.50 8.83
N SER A 466 6.23 14.18 7.84
CA SER A 466 5.97 13.14 6.86
C SER A 466 6.94 11.97 7.05
N PHE A 467 6.53 10.80 6.60
CA PHE A 467 7.24 9.55 6.81
C PHE A 467 7.20 8.72 5.54
N ASP A 468 8.35 8.16 5.20
CA ASP A 468 8.52 7.20 4.14
C ASP A 468 9.48 6.08 4.58
N TYR A 469 9.45 4.91 3.93
CA TYR A 469 10.34 3.83 4.29
C TYR A 469 10.67 2.92 3.10
N THR A 470 11.86 2.33 3.11
CA THR A 470 12.31 1.33 2.13
C THR A 470 12.76 0.06 2.84
N PHE A 471 12.46 -1.10 2.25
CA PHE A 471 12.96 -2.37 2.79
C PHE A 471 14.49 -2.40 2.71
N LYS A 472 15.14 -2.82 3.80
CA LYS A 472 16.59 -2.91 3.87
C LYS A 472 17.10 -4.36 3.89
N GLU A 473 16.80 -5.08 4.96
CA GLU A 473 17.34 -6.43 5.20
C GLU A 473 16.50 -7.19 6.22
N TYR A 474 16.72 -8.50 6.33
CA TYR A 474 16.27 -9.30 7.46
C TYR A 474 17.35 -9.34 8.53
N LYS A 475 16.97 -9.12 9.80
CA LYS A 475 17.91 -9.08 10.92
C LYS A 475 17.45 -9.92 12.09
N GLU A 476 18.39 -10.63 12.71
CA GLU A 476 18.11 -11.41 13.91
C GLU A 476 17.63 -10.53 15.06
N SER A 477 16.56 -10.97 15.72
CA SER A 477 15.92 -10.26 16.81
C SER A 477 15.32 -11.19 17.84
N LYS A 478 15.30 -10.72 19.11
CA LYS A 478 14.73 -11.48 20.23
C LYS A 478 13.21 -11.26 20.27
N LEU A 479 12.50 -12.13 19.62
CA LEU A 479 11.05 -12.11 19.48
C LEU A 479 10.43 -13.30 20.22
N ASP A 480 9.22 -13.11 20.72
CA ASP A 480 8.40 -14.14 21.33
C ASP A 480 7.02 -14.20 20.65
N LYS A 481 6.45 -15.41 20.60
CA LYS A 481 5.05 -15.60 20.23
C LYS A 481 4.18 -15.31 21.45
N LEU A 482 3.30 -14.34 21.33
CA LEU A 482 2.29 -13.98 22.32
C LEU A 482 0.95 -14.58 21.94
N ASP A 483 0.46 -15.55 22.70
CA ASP A 483 -0.84 -16.16 22.52
C ASP A 483 -1.87 -15.57 23.49
N ILE A 484 -3.08 -15.32 22.99
CA ILE A 484 -4.21 -14.86 23.81
C ILE A 484 -5.17 -16.03 24.03
N LEU A 485 -5.45 -16.30 25.30
CA LEU A 485 -6.39 -17.34 25.70
C LEU A 485 -7.66 -16.70 26.27
N ILE A 486 -8.80 -17.09 25.72
CA ILE A 486 -10.12 -16.70 26.23
C ILE A 486 -10.76 -17.95 26.82
N ASN A 487 -11.15 -17.89 28.07
CA ASN A 487 -11.63 -19.06 28.83
C ASN A 487 -10.68 -20.26 28.82
N LYS A 488 -9.34 -19.99 28.74
CA LYS A 488 -8.23 -20.95 28.63
C LYS A 488 -8.05 -21.60 27.25
N GLU A 489 -8.84 -21.27 26.28
CA GLU A 489 -8.69 -21.71 24.90
C GLU A 489 -7.91 -20.65 24.12
N PRO A 490 -6.87 -21.01 23.37
CA PRO A 490 -6.12 -20.08 22.55
C PRO A 490 -7.00 -19.58 21.40
N VAL A 491 -6.89 -18.28 21.09
CA VAL A 491 -7.54 -17.67 19.94
C VAL A 491 -6.44 -17.28 18.96
N ASP A 492 -6.26 -18.08 17.92
CA ASP A 492 -5.20 -17.95 16.92
C ASP A 492 -5.21 -16.59 16.20
N ALA A 493 -6.41 -16.08 15.90
CA ALA A 493 -6.60 -14.75 15.28
C ALA A 493 -6.09 -13.57 16.12
N LEU A 494 -5.88 -13.76 17.42
CA LEU A 494 -5.37 -12.76 18.36
C LEU A 494 -3.89 -12.98 18.71
N SER A 495 -3.26 -14.05 18.21
CA SER A 495 -1.85 -14.33 18.45
C SER A 495 -0.96 -13.39 17.63
N MET A 496 0.18 -12.98 18.19
CA MET A 496 1.14 -12.10 17.51
C MET A 496 2.59 -12.48 17.84
N ILE A 497 3.51 -12.08 16.96
CA ILE A 497 4.96 -12.12 17.22
C ILE A 497 5.38 -10.69 17.62
N CYS A 498 6.01 -10.56 18.74
CA CYS A 498 6.44 -9.26 19.27
C CYS A 498 7.79 -9.34 19.98
N SER A 499 8.39 -8.18 20.22
CA SER A 499 9.64 -8.09 20.99
C SER A 499 9.46 -8.68 22.39
N LYS A 500 10.43 -9.46 22.82
CA LYS A 500 10.45 -10.04 24.18
C LYS A 500 10.34 -9.00 25.28
N LYS A 501 10.84 -7.79 25.05
CA LYS A 501 10.76 -6.68 26.01
C LYS A 501 9.35 -6.13 26.16
N ASP A 502 8.58 -6.11 25.06
CA ASP A 502 7.27 -5.45 25.00
C ASP A 502 6.11 -6.43 25.18
N SER A 503 6.40 -7.74 25.16
CA SER A 503 5.40 -8.80 25.24
C SER A 503 4.46 -8.70 26.45
N TYR A 504 4.97 -8.31 27.63
CA TYR A 504 4.15 -8.10 28.82
C TYR A 504 3.18 -6.93 28.66
N HIS A 505 3.69 -5.77 28.22
CA HIS A 505 2.89 -4.54 28.07
C HIS A 505 1.81 -4.72 27.00
N ARG A 506 2.17 -5.27 25.84
CA ARG A 506 1.22 -5.59 24.77
C ARG A 506 0.17 -6.61 25.21
N GLY A 507 0.62 -7.69 25.88
CA GLY A 507 -0.30 -8.70 26.40
C GLY A 507 -1.27 -8.16 27.45
N LEU A 508 -0.82 -7.27 28.34
CA LEU A 508 -1.67 -6.64 29.34
C LEU A 508 -2.69 -5.69 28.71
N ALA A 509 -2.24 -4.82 27.80
CA ALA A 509 -3.08 -3.87 27.09
C ALA A 509 -4.18 -4.59 26.30
N LEU A 510 -3.80 -5.65 25.57
CA LEU A 510 -4.76 -6.46 24.82
C LEU A 510 -5.77 -7.17 25.71
N CYS A 511 -5.32 -7.77 26.83
CA CYS A 511 -6.23 -8.36 27.80
C CYS A 511 -7.22 -7.34 28.39
N GLN A 512 -6.77 -6.11 28.65
CA GLN A 512 -7.64 -5.04 29.15
C GLN A 512 -8.67 -4.61 28.10
N LYS A 513 -8.24 -4.41 26.87
CA LYS A 513 -9.12 -4.03 25.77
C LYS A 513 -10.17 -5.09 25.45
N LEU A 514 -9.76 -6.35 25.39
CA LEU A 514 -10.69 -7.47 25.21
C LEU A 514 -11.71 -7.58 26.35
N LYS A 515 -11.33 -7.24 27.58
CA LYS A 515 -12.26 -7.22 28.73
C LYS A 515 -13.36 -6.16 28.56
N GLU A 516 -13.06 -5.05 27.89
CA GLU A 516 -14.04 -3.98 27.62
C GLU A 516 -15.03 -4.39 26.53
N LEU A 517 -14.52 -5.06 25.48
CA LEU A 517 -15.27 -5.37 24.26
C LEU A 517 -16.08 -6.67 24.36
N ILE A 518 -15.56 -7.67 25.08
CA ILE A 518 -16.29 -8.94 25.23
C ILE A 518 -17.41 -8.77 26.24
N PRO A 519 -18.68 -9.06 25.88
CA PRO A 519 -19.81 -8.91 26.78
C PRO A 519 -19.73 -9.86 27.97
N ARG A 520 -20.38 -9.48 29.08
CA ARG A 520 -20.45 -10.33 30.26
C ARG A 520 -21.34 -11.54 29.99
N HIS A 521 -20.89 -12.71 30.41
CA HIS A 521 -21.64 -13.96 30.35
C HIS A 521 -22.08 -14.42 31.74
N GLN A 522 -22.84 -15.50 31.79
CA GLN A 522 -23.26 -16.11 33.06
C GLN A 522 -22.10 -16.71 33.86
N ILE A 523 -20.95 -16.95 33.18
CA ILE A 523 -19.74 -17.49 33.80
C ILE A 523 -18.65 -16.41 33.81
N GLN A 524 -17.65 -16.58 34.69
CA GLN A 524 -16.46 -15.76 34.68
C GLN A 524 -15.55 -16.19 33.53
N ILE A 525 -15.16 -15.24 32.68
CA ILE A 525 -14.27 -15.49 31.55
C ILE A 525 -12.88 -14.95 31.90
N PRO A 526 -11.87 -15.81 32.09
CA PRO A 526 -10.49 -15.37 32.17
C PRO A 526 -9.97 -15.07 30.77
N ILE A 527 -9.32 -13.91 30.59
CA ILE A 527 -8.55 -13.54 29.43
C ILE A 527 -7.10 -13.54 29.85
N GLN A 528 -6.24 -14.26 29.12
CA GLN A 528 -4.84 -14.47 29.51
C GLN A 528 -3.95 -14.24 28.29
N ALA A 529 -2.81 -13.59 28.50
CA ALA A 529 -1.74 -13.52 27.53
C ALA A 529 -0.63 -14.45 27.98
N SER A 530 -0.12 -15.30 27.08
CA SER A 530 0.90 -16.28 27.40
C SER A 530 2.01 -16.33 26.36
N ILE A 531 3.21 -16.71 26.80
CA ILE A 531 4.35 -17.07 25.95
C ILE A 531 4.62 -18.54 26.19
N GLY A 532 4.33 -19.37 25.18
CA GLY A 532 4.31 -20.81 25.36
C GLY A 532 3.34 -21.24 26.49
N SER A 533 3.83 -21.96 27.48
CA SER A 533 3.04 -22.39 28.64
C SER A 533 2.92 -21.35 29.76
N ARG A 534 3.70 -20.26 29.71
CA ARG A 534 3.76 -19.26 30.79
C ARG A 534 2.77 -18.15 30.55
N VAL A 535 1.80 -17.99 31.44
CA VAL A 535 0.89 -16.82 31.47
C VAL A 535 1.63 -15.61 32.02
N ILE A 536 1.73 -14.54 31.23
CA ILE A 536 2.42 -13.29 31.58
C ILE A 536 1.47 -12.19 32.02
N ALA A 537 0.25 -12.14 31.50
CA ALA A 537 -0.77 -11.19 31.91
C ALA A 537 -2.15 -11.86 31.97
N ARG A 538 -3.03 -11.35 32.82
CA ARG A 538 -4.36 -11.91 33.02
C ARG A 538 -5.37 -10.83 33.45
N THR A 539 -6.55 -10.88 32.86
CA THR A 539 -7.75 -10.17 33.31
C THR A 539 -8.93 -11.12 33.42
N ASN A 540 -10.02 -10.69 34.05
CA ASN A 540 -11.22 -11.51 34.16
C ASN A 540 -12.46 -10.65 33.87
N ILE A 541 -13.37 -11.18 33.06
CA ILE A 541 -14.71 -10.63 32.87
C ILE A 541 -15.59 -11.19 33.97
N ALA A 542 -16.21 -10.30 34.77
CA ALA A 542 -17.10 -10.71 35.84
C ALA A 542 -18.40 -11.30 35.28
N PRO A 543 -18.90 -12.41 35.84
CA PRO A 543 -20.14 -13.00 35.37
C PRO A 543 -21.37 -12.12 35.75
N PHE A 544 -22.44 -12.22 34.93
CA PHE A 544 -23.73 -11.74 35.36
C PHE A 544 -24.14 -12.46 36.67
N ARG A 545 -24.48 -11.72 37.68
CA ARG A 545 -25.04 -12.25 38.92
C ARG A 545 -26.52 -11.93 38.98
N LYS A 546 -27.36 -12.97 38.85
CA LYS A 546 -28.77 -12.84 39.28
C LYS A 546 -28.77 -12.82 40.81
N ASN A 547 -29.41 -11.82 41.42
CA ASN A 547 -29.54 -11.75 42.88
C ASN A 547 -30.54 -12.82 43.34
N VAL A 548 -30.01 -14.06 43.58
CA VAL A 548 -30.86 -15.19 44.01
C VAL A 548 -31.35 -15.06 45.43
N THR A 549 -30.90 -14.04 46.16
CA THR A 549 -31.27 -13.77 47.57
C THR A 549 -32.19 -12.58 47.72
N GLU A 550 -32.57 -11.89 46.64
CA GLU A 550 -33.39 -10.65 46.65
C GLU A 550 -34.77 -10.85 47.29
N LYS A 551 -35.38 -12.03 47.09
CA LYS A 551 -36.70 -12.39 47.62
C LYS A 551 -36.65 -13.07 48.99
N LEU A 552 -35.48 -13.13 49.65
CA LEU A 552 -35.34 -13.74 50.96
C LEU A 552 -35.36 -12.65 52.05
N TYR A 553 -36.38 -12.65 52.88
CA TYR A 553 -36.48 -11.77 54.07
C TYR A 553 -35.28 -11.99 55.02
N GLY A 554 -34.82 -10.90 55.64
CA GLY A 554 -33.59 -10.86 56.42
C GLY A 554 -33.66 -11.77 57.66
N GLY A 555 -32.83 -12.84 57.67
CA GLY A 555 -32.67 -13.71 58.85
C GLY A 555 -32.18 -15.12 58.51
N ASP A 556 -32.55 -15.71 57.38
CA ASP A 556 -32.16 -17.10 57.04
C ASP A 556 -30.81 -17.17 56.31
N VAL A 557 -29.73 -17.03 57.07
CA VAL A 557 -28.33 -17.10 56.60
C VAL A 557 -28.04 -18.48 55.97
N THR A 558 -28.62 -19.55 56.50
CA THR A 558 -28.37 -20.91 56.01
C THR A 558 -28.96 -21.13 54.60
N ARG A 559 -30.18 -20.63 54.35
CA ARG A 559 -30.85 -20.69 53.06
C ARG A 559 -30.15 -19.78 52.01
N LYS A 560 -29.71 -18.60 52.43
CA LYS A 560 -28.88 -17.71 51.58
C LYS A 560 -27.59 -18.43 51.13
N ASN A 561 -26.85 -19.04 52.04
CA ASN A 561 -25.62 -19.77 51.75
C ASN A 561 -25.87 -21.00 50.87
N LYS A 562 -26.94 -21.76 51.06
CA LYS A 562 -27.31 -22.89 50.20
C LYS A 562 -27.62 -22.45 48.78
N LEU A 563 -28.37 -21.33 48.59
CA LEU A 563 -28.68 -20.82 47.26
C LEU A 563 -27.43 -20.27 46.53
N LEU A 564 -26.54 -19.56 47.23
CA LEU A 564 -25.28 -19.10 46.71
C LEU A 564 -24.34 -20.28 46.31
N GLN A 565 -24.30 -21.35 47.13
CA GLN A 565 -23.54 -22.55 46.80
C GLN A 565 -24.10 -23.30 45.57
N LYS A 566 -25.45 -23.38 45.46
CA LYS A 566 -26.13 -23.98 44.31
C LYS A 566 -25.87 -23.17 43.04
N GLN A 567 -25.88 -21.85 43.11
CA GLN A 567 -25.52 -20.96 42.03
C GLN A 567 -24.05 -21.14 41.63
N LYS A 568 -23.13 -21.27 42.61
CA LYS A 568 -21.69 -21.52 42.36
C LYS A 568 -21.42 -22.85 41.66
N LYS A 569 -22.15 -23.92 42.10
CA LYS A 569 -22.05 -25.25 41.45
C LYS A 569 -22.62 -25.23 40.03
N GLY A 570 -23.75 -24.59 39.80
CA GLY A 570 -24.34 -24.41 38.47
C GLY A 570 -23.42 -23.68 37.51
N LYS A 571 -22.84 -22.56 37.97
CA LYS A 571 -21.83 -21.81 37.17
C LYS A 571 -20.58 -22.60 36.88
N LYS A 572 -20.13 -23.48 37.81
CA LYS A 572 -18.96 -24.36 37.57
C LYS A 572 -19.24 -25.37 36.46
N ARG A 573 -20.48 -25.92 36.39
CA ARG A 573 -20.92 -26.84 35.32
C ARG A 573 -21.03 -26.11 33.97
N MET A 574 -21.62 -24.91 33.94
CA MET A 574 -21.72 -24.12 32.70
C MET A 574 -20.35 -23.73 32.11
N ARG A 575 -19.35 -23.50 32.97
CA ARG A 575 -17.98 -23.19 32.54
C ARG A 575 -17.31 -24.33 31.77
N THR A 576 -17.75 -25.56 31.95
CA THR A 576 -17.19 -26.73 31.28
C THR A 576 -17.81 -26.99 29.89
N ILE A 577 -18.94 -26.34 29.56
CA ILE A 577 -19.75 -26.64 28.38
C ILE A 577 -19.89 -25.40 27.44
N GLY A 578 -19.67 -24.19 27.97
CA GLY A 578 -19.92 -22.95 27.22
C GLY A 578 -18.73 -22.49 26.39
N ARG A 579 -18.90 -22.37 25.08
CA ARG A 579 -18.00 -21.60 24.20
C ARG A 579 -18.27 -20.11 24.44
N VAL A 580 -17.23 -19.30 24.38
CA VAL A 580 -17.33 -17.84 24.48
C VAL A 580 -17.28 -17.29 23.06
N GLU A 581 -18.34 -16.64 22.64
CA GLU A 581 -18.36 -15.91 21.38
C GLU A 581 -17.51 -14.65 21.53
N VAL A 582 -16.55 -14.49 20.62
CA VAL A 582 -15.68 -13.31 20.54
C VAL A 582 -16.28 -12.40 19.48
N PRO A 583 -16.76 -11.19 19.84
CA PRO A 583 -17.32 -10.26 18.85
C PRO A 583 -16.24 -9.77 17.89
N GLN A 584 -16.63 -9.43 16.67
CA GLN A 584 -15.75 -8.95 15.61
C GLN A 584 -14.90 -7.74 16.05
N GLU A 585 -15.52 -6.82 16.80
CA GLU A 585 -14.84 -5.63 17.34
C GLU A 585 -13.68 -5.99 18.28
N ALA A 586 -13.76 -7.14 18.97
CA ALA A 586 -12.69 -7.62 19.82
C ALA A 586 -11.50 -8.15 19.01
N LEU A 587 -11.73 -8.71 17.82
CA LEU A 587 -10.67 -9.13 16.89
C LEU A 587 -9.98 -7.92 16.28
N LEU A 588 -10.72 -6.87 15.93
CA LEU A 588 -10.19 -5.60 15.43
C LEU A 588 -9.44 -4.78 16.50
N ALA A 589 -9.67 -5.06 17.79
CA ALA A 589 -9.01 -4.35 18.88
C ALA A 589 -7.49 -4.53 18.88
N VAL A 590 -6.98 -5.63 18.30
CA VAL A 590 -5.55 -5.88 18.15
C VAL A 590 -4.87 -4.84 17.27
N LEU A 591 -5.61 -4.28 16.31
CA LEU A 591 -5.11 -3.26 15.37
C LEU A 591 -4.88 -1.89 16.03
N LYS A 592 -5.39 -1.67 17.24
CA LYS A 592 -5.38 -0.38 17.95
C LYS A 592 -4.51 -0.38 19.22
N ILE A 593 -3.67 -1.40 19.40
CA ILE A 593 -2.73 -1.57 20.49
C ILE A 593 -1.29 -1.67 19.95
#